data_30811a5e6e225f51015ce2fba650ff8e
#
_entry.id   30811a5e6e225f51015ce2fba650ff8e
#
_cell.length_a   1.000
_cell.length_b   1.000
_cell.length_c   1.000
_cell.angle_alpha   90.00
_cell.angle_beta   90.00
_cell.angle_gamma   90.00
#
_symmetry.space_group_name_H-M   'P 1'
#
loop_
_entity.id
_entity.type
_entity.pdbx_description
1 polymer ?
#
loop_
_entity_poly.entity_id
_entity_poly.type
_entity_poly.pdbx_seq_one_letter_code
_entity_poly.pdbx_strand_id
1 'polypeptide(L)'
;MELTVIKSAEPQIHETAVVDPTAKLHKNVIIEPYAVIGPNCEIGEGSIIGSHAVISKNVRMGKNNHVYPNAVIGEDPQDLKFAGEYSTVVIGNDNSFREFVTIHRATGENCETPVSYTHLTLPTNR
;
A
#
# COMPACT_ATOMS: atom_id res chain seq x y z
N MET A 1 -5.71 17.92 -25.18
CA MET A 1 -5.77 17.45 -24.84
C MET A 1 -6.50 16.68 -24.41
N GLU A 2 -7.21 16.41 -24.22
CA GLU A 2 -8.09 15.77 -23.90
C GLU A 2 -8.00 14.38 -24.01
N LEU A 3 -7.51 13.91 -24.88
CA LEU A 3 -7.20 12.62 -25.03
C LEU A 3 -6.65 12.06 -23.82
N THR A 4 -6.04 12.87 -23.08
CA THR A 4 -5.43 12.49 -21.87
C THR A 4 -6.39 11.88 -20.90
N VAL A 5 -7.59 12.33 -20.95
CA VAL A 5 -8.59 11.84 -20.04
C VAL A 5 -8.81 10.36 -20.17
N ILE A 6 -8.85 9.88 -21.39
CA ILE A 6 -9.08 8.47 -21.60
C ILE A 6 -7.94 7.65 -21.08
N LYS A 7 -6.72 8.13 -21.32
CA LYS A 7 -5.58 7.37 -20.86
C LYS A 7 -5.42 7.37 -19.38
N SER A 8 -6.03 8.32 -18.70
CA SER A 8 -5.87 8.37 -17.27
C SER A 8 -6.54 7.24 -16.54
N ALA A 9 -7.30 6.40 -17.25
CA ALA A 9 -7.88 5.24 -16.59
C ALA A 9 -6.82 4.22 -16.24
N GLU A 10 -5.67 4.24 -16.88
CA GLU A 10 -4.61 3.28 -16.58
C GLU A 10 -3.79 3.72 -15.40
N PRO A 11 -3.19 2.77 -14.67
CA PRO A 11 -2.30 3.15 -13.59
C PRO A 11 -1.14 3.97 -14.11
N GLN A 12 -0.74 4.98 -13.35
CA GLN A 12 0.41 5.80 -13.70
C GLN A 12 1.55 5.40 -12.77
N ILE A 13 2.56 4.76 -13.34
CA ILE A 13 3.67 4.24 -12.57
C ILE A 13 4.92 5.00 -12.98
N HIS A 14 5.54 5.69 -12.02
CA HIS A 14 6.75 6.43 -12.34
C HIS A 14 7.85 5.43 -12.70
N GLU A 15 8.71 5.80 -13.64
CA GLU A 15 9.72 4.87 -14.13
C GLU A 15 10.69 4.41 -13.06
N THR A 16 10.88 5.16 -11.98
CA THR A 16 11.78 4.75 -10.91
C THR A 16 11.10 3.87 -9.88
N ALA A 17 9.79 3.70 -9.95
CA ALA A 17 9.09 2.85 -8.99
C ALA A 17 9.35 1.38 -9.32
N VAL A 18 9.34 0.55 -8.29
CA VAL A 18 9.55 -0.88 -8.45
C VAL A 18 8.25 -1.58 -8.12
N VAL A 19 7.67 -2.26 -9.10
CA VAL A 19 6.39 -2.95 -8.92
C VAL A 19 6.59 -4.41 -9.26
N ASP A 20 6.29 -5.29 -8.30
CA ASP A 20 6.45 -6.72 -8.52
C ASP A 20 5.45 -7.19 -9.58
N PRO A 21 5.86 -8.10 -10.45
CA PRO A 21 4.96 -8.58 -11.52
C PRO A 21 3.66 -9.21 -11.00
N THR A 22 3.64 -9.70 -9.77
CA THR A 22 2.43 -10.29 -9.23
C THR A 22 1.48 -9.25 -8.62
N ALA A 23 1.90 -8.00 -8.54
CA ALA A 23 1.06 -6.94 -8.00
C ALA A 23 -0.04 -6.61 -9.00
N LYS A 24 -1.23 -6.30 -8.47
CA LYS A 24 -2.36 -5.93 -9.31
C LYS A 24 -2.73 -4.48 -9.01
N LEU A 25 -2.65 -3.64 -10.01
CA LEU A 25 -2.97 -2.22 -9.87
C LEU A 25 -4.24 -1.94 -10.67
N HIS A 26 -5.21 -1.33 -10.02
CA HIS A 26 -6.46 -0.99 -10.68
C HIS A 26 -6.35 0.36 -11.36
N LYS A 27 -7.41 0.78 -12.05
CA LYS A 27 -7.35 2.01 -12.84
C LYS A 27 -7.16 3.22 -11.95
N ASN A 28 -6.56 4.23 -12.50
CA ASN A 28 -6.32 5.52 -11.84
C ASN A 28 -5.44 5.44 -10.60
N VAL A 29 -4.70 4.34 -10.43
CA VAL A 29 -3.73 4.23 -9.35
C VAL A 29 -2.50 5.04 -9.75
N ILE A 30 -1.92 5.76 -8.80
CA ILE A 30 -0.71 6.54 -9.06
C ILE A 30 0.40 6.02 -8.15
N ILE A 31 1.50 5.61 -8.77
CA ILE A 31 2.68 5.14 -8.04
C ILE A 31 3.78 6.16 -8.29
N GLU A 32 4.19 6.85 -7.25
CA GLU A 32 5.14 7.95 -7.36
C GLU A 32 6.59 7.49 -7.35
N PRO A 33 7.54 8.38 -7.60
CA PRO A 33 8.96 7.98 -7.74
C PRO A 33 9.49 7.20 -6.56
N TYR A 34 10.24 6.15 -6.86
CA TYR A 34 10.93 5.33 -5.86
C TYR A 34 10.03 4.57 -4.91
N ALA A 35 8.72 4.53 -5.18
CA ALA A 35 7.82 3.69 -4.39
C ALA A 35 8.07 2.23 -4.74
N VAL A 36 7.80 1.34 -3.80
CA VAL A 36 8.00 -0.09 -3.99
C VAL A 36 6.71 -0.82 -3.68
N ILE A 37 6.25 -1.63 -4.63
CA ILE A 37 5.09 -2.49 -4.44
C ILE A 37 5.57 -3.92 -4.55
N GLY A 38 5.49 -4.66 -3.45
CA GLY A 38 6.00 -6.02 -3.42
C GLY A 38 5.00 -7.06 -3.90
N PRO A 39 5.32 -8.34 -3.72
CA PRO A 39 4.51 -9.40 -4.30
C PRO A 39 3.15 -9.56 -3.64
N ASN A 40 2.21 -10.06 -4.41
CA ASN A 40 0.86 -10.37 -3.95
C ASN A 40 0.14 -9.18 -3.34
N CYS A 41 0.38 -7.99 -3.88
CA CYS A 41 -0.32 -6.79 -3.45
C CYS A 41 -1.39 -6.43 -4.46
N GLU A 42 -2.49 -5.89 -3.97
CA GLU A 42 -3.55 -5.37 -4.83
C GLU A 42 -3.88 -3.96 -4.38
N ILE A 43 -3.80 -3.01 -5.29
CA ILE A 43 -4.03 -1.60 -4.99
C ILE A 43 -5.28 -1.16 -5.71
N GLY A 44 -6.29 -0.75 -4.96
CA GLY A 44 -7.59 -0.41 -5.52
C GLY A 44 -7.62 0.90 -6.26
N GLU A 45 -8.68 1.08 -7.02
CA GLU A 45 -8.85 2.20 -7.93
C GLU A 45 -8.66 3.55 -7.23
N GLY A 46 -7.92 4.43 -7.88
CA GLY A 46 -7.76 5.80 -7.41
C GLY A 46 -6.79 6.00 -6.26
N SER A 47 -6.15 4.94 -5.81
CA SER A 47 -5.21 5.06 -4.70
C SER A 47 -3.89 5.67 -5.16
N ILE A 48 -3.22 6.36 -4.24
CA ILE A 48 -1.95 7.04 -4.53
C ILE A 48 -0.91 6.49 -3.57
N ILE A 49 0.19 6.01 -4.12
CA ILE A 49 1.30 5.52 -3.32
C ILE A 49 2.45 6.51 -3.46
N GLY A 50 2.78 7.17 -2.38
CA GLY A 50 3.72 8.29 -2.39
C GLY A 50 5.16 7.86 -2.58
N SER A 51 6.01 8.85 -2.83
CA SER A 51 7.43 8.60 -3.08
C SER A 51 8.07 7.88 -1.91
N HIS A 52 8.89 6.89 -2.23
CA HIS A 52 9.63 6.11 -1.24
C HIS A 52 8.74 5.33 -0.28
N ALA A 53 7.44 5.27 -0.53
CA ALA A 53 6.57 4.43 0.28
C ALA A 53 6.77 2.98 -0.14
N VAL A 54 6.56 2.05 0.79
CA VAL A 54 6.75 0.64 0.53
C VAL A 54 5.48 -0.10 0.89
N ILE A 55 4.91 -0.78 -0.09
CA ILE A 55 3.83 -1.73 0.13
C ILE A 55 4.51 -3.09 0.03
N SER A 56 4.77 -3.70 1.18
CA SER A 56 5.76 -4.78 1.23
C SER A 56 5.30 -6.06 0.55
N LYS A 57 4.25 -6.68 1.06
CA LYS A 57 3.68 -7.84 0.39
C LYS A 57 2.38 -8.23 1.04
N ASN A 58 1.55 -8.95 0.31
CA ASN A 58 0.29 -9.50 0.80
C ASN A 58 -0.64 -8.41 1.33
N VAL A 59 -0.70 -7.26 0.65
CA VAL A 59 -1.55 -6.16 1.04
C VAL A 59 -2.70 -6.05 0.05
N ARG A 60 -3.93 -6.00 0.54
CA ARG A 60 -5.10 -5.75 -0.29
C ARG A 60 -5.68 -4.41 0.10
N MET A 61 -5.61 -3.48 -0.82
CA MET A 61 -6.01 -2.11 -0.57
C MET A 61 -7.22 -1.76 -1.40
N GLY A 62 -8.22 -1.18 -0.76
CA GLY A 62 -9.41 -0.75 -1.46
C GLY A 62 -9.18 0.53 -2.25
N LYS A 63 -10.25 1.30 -2.46
CA LYS A 63 -10.21 2.46 -3.35
C LYS A 63 -9.84 3.73 -2.63
N ASN A 64 -9.24 4.64 -3.38
CA ASN A 64 -9.01 6.02 -2.95
C ASN A 64 -8.24 6.17 -1.65
N ASN A 65 -7.28 5.28 -1.44
CA ASN A 65 -6.38 5.40 -0.30
C ASN A 65 -5.18 6.24 -0.70
N HIS A 66 -4.63 6.97 0.26
CA HIS A 66 -3.45 7.77 0.01
C HIS A 66 -2.36 7.36 0.99
N VAL A 67 -1.31 6.77 0.46
CA VAL A 67 -0.15 6.39 1.24
C VAL A 67 0.89 7.47 1.02
N TYR A 68 1.23 8.19 2.08
CA TYR A 68 2.14 9.32 1.98
C TYR A 68 3.59 8.86 1.89
N PRO A 69 4.49 9.76 1.51
CA PRO A 69 5.89 9.36 1.34
C PRO A 69 6.48 8.71 2.60
N ASN A 70 7.28 7.69 2.38
CA ASN A 70 8.02 7.00 3.43
C ASN A 70 7.17 6.19 4.41
N ALA A 71 5.89 5.98 4.11
CA ALA A 71 5.08 5.05 4.90
C ALA A 71 5.37 3.63 4.44
N VAL A 72 5.22 2.66 5.33
CA VAL A 72 5.49 1.26 5.03
C VAL A 72 4.28 0.43 5.45
N ILE A 73 3.73 -0.33 4.51
CA ILE A 73 2.56 -1.15 4.80
C ILE A 73 2.86 -2.59 4.44
N GLY A 74 2.54 -3.50 5.34
CA GLY A 74 2.70 -4.92 5.08
C GLY A 74 4.04 -5.48 5.46
N GLU A 75 4.76 -4.79 6.34
CA GLU A 75 6.03 -5.31 6.82
C GLU A 75 5.85 -6.59 7.62
N ASP A 76 6.91 -7.35 7.76
CA ASP A 76 6.86 -8.57 8.55
C ASP A 76 6.44 -8.26 9.98
N PRO A 77 5.72 -9.18 10.60
CA PRO A 77 5.37 -8.99 12.01
C PRO A 77 6.61 -8.84 12.87
N GLN A 78 6.49 -8.05 13.93
CA GLN A 78 7.59 -7.86 14.85
C GLN A 78 7.66 -8.94 15.93
N ASP A 79 6.74 -9.89 15.90
CA ASP A 79 6.67 -10.95 16.86
C ASP A 79 7.85 -11.90 16.66
N LEU A 80 8.55 -12.21 17.74
CA LEU A 80 9.70 -13.11 17.65
C LEU A 80 9.32 -14.52 17.25
N LYS A 81 8.04 -14.85 17.34
CA LYS A 81 7.56 -16.17 16.95
C LYS A 81 7.24 -16.27 15.46
N PHE A 82 7.35 -15.17 14.75
CA PHE A 82 7.02 -15.17 13.33
C PHE A 82 8.03 -16.04 12.59
N ALA A 83 7.54 -16.97 11.83
CA ALA A 83 8.38 -17.90 11.07
C ALA A 83 8.09 -17.88 9.58
N GLY A 84 7.59 -16.76 9.08
CA GLY A 84 7.35 -16.64 7.65
C GLY A 84 5.97 -17.07 7.20
N GLU A 85 5.03 -17.24 8.13
CA GLU A 85 3.70 -17.66 7.78
C GLU A 85 3.01 -16.64 6.88
N TYR A 86 2.07 -17.12 6.07
CA TYR A 86 1.33 -16.23 5.19
C TYR A 86 0.32 -15.43 6.01
N SER A 87 0.38 -14.13 5.89
CA SER A 87 -0.62 -13.26 6.50
C SER A 87 -0.79 -12.04 5.61
N THR A 88 -1.90 -11.33 5.78
CA THR A 88 -2.25 -10.23 4.90
C THR A 88 -2.65 -9.00 5.69
N VAL A 89 -2.56 -7.84 5.02
CA VAL A 89 -3.15 -6.60 5.50
C VAL A 89 -4.30 -6.28 4.56
N VAL A 90 -5.47 -6.05 5.12
CA VAL A 90 -6.65 -5.72 4.32
C VAL A 90 -7.07 -4.30 4.66
N ILE A 91 -7.01 -3.41 3.67
CA ILE A 91 -7.27 -2.00 3.85
C ILE A 91 -8.55 -1.64 3.13
N GLY A 92 -9.45 -0.96 3.82
CA GLY A 92 -10.68 -0.50 3.20
C GLY A 92 -10.45 0.68 2.27
N ASN A 93 -11.46 1.54 2.15
CA ASN A 93 -11.41 2.66 1.22
C ASN A 93 -11.17 3.97 1.96
N ASP A 94 -10.65 4.95 1.23
CA ASP A 94 -10.58 6.34 1.71
C ASP A 94 -9.74 6.55 2.97
N ASN A 95 -8.66 5.79 3.09
CA ASN A 95 -7.74 5.94 4.23
C ASN A 95 -6.55 6.79 3.84
N SER A 96 -5.96 7.46 4.82
CA SER A 96 -4.71 8.20 4.64
C SER A 96 -3.68 7.65 5.60
N PHE A 97 -2.55 7.24 5.04
CA PHE A 97 -1.43 6.72 5.84
C PHE A 97 -0.32 7.75 5.73
N ARG A 98 -0.14 8.53 6.79
CA ARG A 98 0.79 9.66 6.74
C ARG A 98 2.24 9.18 6.78
N GLU A 99 3.13 10.12 6.60
CA GLU A 99 4.57 9.84 6.50
C GLU A 99 5.06 9.04 7.70
N PHE A 100 5.90 8.05 7.44
CA PHE A 100 6.57 7.23 8.43
C PHE A 100 5.68 6.30 9.25
N VAL A 101 4.41 6.19 8.89
CA VAL A 101 3.53 5.20 9.51
C VAL A 101 3.96 3.81 9.02
N THR A 102 3.98 2.84 9.91
CA THR A 102 4.28 1.45 9.56
C THR A 102 3.15 0.55 10.01
N ILE A 103 2.66 -0.26 9.08
CA ILE A 103 1.63 -1.25 9.36
C ILE A 103 2.24 -2.62 9.16
N HIS A 104 2.26 -3.45 10.20
CA HIS A 104 2.81 -4.79 10.11
C HIS A 104 1.73 -5.81 9.84
N ARG A 105 2.10 -6.91 9.16
CA ARG A 105 1.18 -8.03 8.99
C ARG A 105 1.06 -8.77 10.31
N ALA A 106 -0.08 -9.44 10.50
CA ALA A 106 -0.31 -10.20 11.73
C ALA A 106 0.56 -11.45 11.74
N THR A 107 0.82 -11.96 12.93
CA THR A 107 1.51 -13.23 13.10
C THR A 107 0.49 -14.35 13.07
N GLY A 108 0.83 -15.45 12.41
CA GLY A 108 -0.05 -16.61 12.34
C GLY A 108 -0.49 -16.88 10.93
N GLU A 109 -0.70 -18.16 10.63
CA GLU A 109 -1.05 -18.57 9.29
C GLU A 109 -2.42 -18.02 8.89
N ASN A 110 -2.51 -17.42 7.71
CA ASN A 110 -3.73 -16.88 7.15
C ASN A 110 -4.39 -15.80 8.00
N CYS A 111 -3.63 -15.13 8.87
CA CYS A 111 -4.17 -14.05 9.66
C CYS A 111 -4.24 -12.77 8.82
N GLU A 112 -5.20 -11.92 9.14
CA GLU A 112 -5.37 -10.65 8.46
C GLU A 112 -5.22 -9.51 9.45
N THR A 113 -4.68 -8.40 8.96
CA THR A 113 -4.64 -7.17 9.72
C THR A 113 -5.61 -6.21 9.05
N PRO A 114 -6.82 -6.06 9.55
CA PRO A 114 -7.77 -5.16 8.92
C PRO A 114 -7.49 -3.71 9.30
N VAL A 115 -7.59 -2.82 8.35
CA VAL A 115 -7.39 -1.40 8.58
C VAL A 115 -8.55 -0.65 7.97
N SER A 116 -9.31 0.03 8.80
CA SER A 116 -10.48 0.75 8.33
C SER A 116 -10.56 2.17 8.85
N TYR A 117 -9.48 2.69 9.38
CA TYR A 117 -9.46 4.07 9.86
C TYR A 117 -9.34 5.02 8.69
N THR A 118 -9.94 6.19 8.83
CA THR A 118 -9.91 7.17 7.79
C THR A 118 -8.52 7.81 7.68
N HIS A 119 -7.88 8.04 8.80
CA HIS A 119 -6.55 8.67 8.81
C HIS A 119 -5.66 7.97 9.82
N LEU A 120 -4.41 7.76 9.43
CA LEU A 120 -3.41 7.18 10.31
C LEU A 120 -2.16 8.05 10.29
N THR A 121 -1.73 8.47 11.45
CA THR A 121 -0.51 9.24 11.58
C THR A 121 0.32 8.62 12.68
N LEU A 122 1.60 8.97 12.73
CA LEU A 122 2.41 8.52 13.85
C LEU A 122 1.86 9.14 15.12
N PRO A 123 1.86 8.39 16.22
CA PRO A 123 1.47 8.98 17.50
C PRO A 123 2.40 10.12 17.82
N THR A 124 1.84 11.21 18.31
CA THR A 124 2.70 12.30 18.72
C THR A 124 3.10 12.09 20.15
N ASN A 125 4.31 12.46 20.45
CA ASN A 125 4.74 12.32 21.80
C ASN A 125 4.14 13.38 22.63
N ARG A 126 3.85 13.04 23.79
CA ARG A 126 3.30 14.05 24.64
C ARG A 126 4.09 14.15 25.86
#